data_d0ae93bf6e2647dbbe9f92284e8ac797
#
_entry.id   d0ae93bf6e2647dbbe9f92284e8ac797
#
_cell.length_a   1.000
_cell.length_b   1.000
_cell.length_c   1.000
_cell.angle_alpha   90.00
_cell.angle_beta   90.00
_cell.angle_gamma   90.00
#
_symmetry.space_group_name_H-M   'P 1'
#
loop_
_entity.id
_entity.type
_entity.pdbx_description
1 polymer ?
#
loop_
_entity_poly.entity_id
_entity_poly.type
_entity_poly.pdbx_seq_one_letter_code
_entity_poly.pdbx_strand_id
1 'polypeptide(L)'
;PILFVCAAIHGDEINGVEIIRRLLVSPLLNKVRGALITVPIVNVYGFVNQTRELPDGRDLNRSFPGSASGSLAARIAETFMTEIVAHSTHGIDLHTGARHRCNFPQIRANLFDPETLAMTNAFGAPIAINARIRDGSLRQAAAERGVPVLLYESCEALRFDEIYIRAGVKGILNAMRHIGMLRKSRAKIKPPMISERTAWVRAPDSGILRVLVSLGEFVEAGQVIGIIADPLGTREVAVIADESGIVIGRTNLPLAYEGDALFHVAQVSSEHDWKLETFNETFSPESMTSSEVTQEPPIAL
;
A
#
# COMPACT_ATOMS: atom_id res chain seq x y z
N PRO A 1 -4.28 4.35 -23.56
CA PRO A 1 -3.41 4.20 -22.40
C PRO A 1 -3.04 2.73 -22.16
N ILE A 2 -1.89 2.52 -21.54
CA ILE A 2 -1.41 1.20 -21.13
C ILE A 2 -1.05 1.32 -19.65
N LEU A 3 -1.76 0.56 -18.80
CA LEU A 3 -1.54 0.52 -17.36
C LEU A 3 -0.84 -0.78 -16.98
N PHE A 4 0.28 -0.71 -16.27
CA PHE A 4 0.75 -1.88 -15.56
C PHE A 4 0.28 -1.89 -14.11
N VAL A 5 0.00 -3.08 -13.58
CA VAL A 5 -0.27 -3.33 -12.15
C VAL A 5 0.61 -4.48 -11.72
N CYS A 6 1.48 -4.24 -10.75
CA CYS A 6 2.37 -5.27 -10.23
C CYS A 6 2.24 -5.44 -8.72
N ALA A 7 2.66 -6.61 -8.24
CA ALA A 7 2.70 -6.95 -6.83
C ALA A 7 3.90 -7.87 -6.52
N ALA A 8 4.13 -8.09 -5.25
CA ALA A 8 5.19 -8.96 -4.75
C ALA A 8 6.58 -8.64 -5.33
N ILE A 9 6.94 -7.34 -5.45
CA ILE A 9 8.34 -6.90 -5.59
C ILE A 9 9.14 -7.35 -4.36
N HIS A 10 8.52 -7.28 -3.19
CA HIS A 10 8.95 -8.02 -2.01
C HIS A 10 8.12 -9.31 -1.95
N GLY A 11 8.78 -10.47 -1.94
CA GLY A 11 8.10 -11.74 -2.16
C GLY A 11 7.08 -12.14 -1.09
N ASP A 12 7.23 -11.62 0.12
CA ASP A 12 6.30 -11.85 1.23
C ASP A 12 5.08 -10.89 1.25
N GLU A 13 5.04 -9.88 0.39
CA GLU A 13 3.95 -8.90 0.33
C GLU A 13 2.82 -9.38 -0.60
N ILE A 14 2.04 -10.35 -0.12
CA ILE A 14 1.10 -11.15 -0.95
C ILE A 14 -0.30 -10.54 -1.14
N ASN A 15 -0.69 -9.53 -0.36
CA ASN A 15 -2.03 -8.91 -0.46
C ASN A 15 -2.31 -8.36 -1.86
N GLY A 16 -1.29 -7.78 -2.50
CA GLY A 16 -1.35 -7.29 -3.87
C GLY A 16 -1.58 -8.38 -4.92
N VAL A 17 -1.10 -9.61 -4.67
CA VAL A 17 -1.33 -10.77 -5.56
C VAL A 17 -2.82 -11.09 -5.61
N GLU A 18 -3.49 -11.09 -4.46
CA GLU A 18 -4.93 -11.33 -4.37
C GLU A 18 -5.75 -10.17 -4.99
N ILE A 19 -5.30 -8.93 -4.83
CA ILE A 19 -5.92 -7.78 -5.51
C ILE A 19 -5.89 -7.99 -7.04
N ILE A 20 -4.74 -8.36 -7.61
CA ILE A 20 -4.61 -8.62 -9.05
C ILE A 20 -5.47 -9.81 -9.46
N ARG A 21 -5.47 -10.90 -8.70
CA ARG A 21 -6.32 -12.08 -8.99
C ARG A 21 -7.79 -11.69 -9.10
N ARG A 22 -8.30 -10.89 -8.16
CA ARG A 22 -9.71 -10.41 -8.20
C ARG A 22 -9.96 -9.42 -9.33
N LEU A 23 -9.01 -8.55 -9.61
CA LEU A 23 -9.11 -7.64 -10.74
C LEU A 23 -9.29 -8.41 -12.05
N LEU A 24 -8.50 -9.47 -12.27
CA LEU A 24 -8.50 -10.25 -13.52
C LEU A 24 -9.81 -11.00 -13.79
N VAL A 25 -10.59 -11.33 -12.77
CA VAL A 25 -11.91 -11.96 -12.95
C VAL A 25 -13.06 -10.94 -13.04
N SER A 26 -12.75 -9.64 -12.97
CA SER A 26 -13.76 -8.59 -13.08
C SER A 26 -14.35 -8.53 -14.50
N PRO A 27 -15.69 -8.60 -14.67
CA PRO A 27 -16.35 -8.50 -15.98
C PRO A 27 -16.15 -7.13 -16.65
N LEU A 28 -15.70 -6.12 -15.89
CA LEU A 28 -15.37 -4.80 -16.44
C LEU A 28 -14.18 -4.87 -17.40
N LEU A 29 -13.28 -5.82 -17.23
CA LEU A 29 -12.10 -5.97 -18.09
C LEU A 29 -12.46 -6.35 -19.53
N ASN A 30 -13.62 -6.95 -19.78
CA ASN A 30 -14.11 -7.22 -21.14
C ASN A 30 -14.36 -5.93 -21.96
N LYS A 31 -14.35 -4.75 -21.33
CA LYS A 31 -14.64 -3.46 -21.94
C LYS A 31 -13.45 -2.48 -21.87
N VAL A 32 -12.27 -2.99 -21.60
CA VAL A 32 -11.04 -2.17 -21.50
C VAL A 32 -10.69 -1.57 -22.86
N ARG A 33 -10.32 -0.29 -22.84
CA ARG A 33 -9.72 0.44 -23.96
C ARG A 33 -8.24 0.62 -23.68
N GLY A 34 -7.36 0.28 -24.62
CA GLY A 34 -5.94 0.20 -24.42
C GLY A 34 -5.52 -1.17 -23.91
N ALA A 35 -4.49 -1.23 -23.07
CA ALA A 35 -3.97 -2.50 -22.54
C ALA A 35 -3.76 -2.44 -21.02
N LEU A 36 -4.06 -3.55 -20.35
CA LEU A 36 -3.73 -3.79 -18.96
C LEU A 36 -2.66 -4.87 -18.90
N ILE A 37 -1.51 -4.55 -18.34
CA ILE A 37 -0.41 -5.48 -18.08
C ILE A 37 -0.44 -5.80 -16.59
N THR A 38 -0.57 -7.07 -16.23
CA THR A 38 -0.54 -7.49 -14.82
C THR A 38 0.65 -8.38 -14.54
N VAL A 39 1.40 -8.08 -13.49
CA VAL A 39 2.52 -8.89 -12.99
C VAL A 39 2.23 -9.23 -11.53
N PRO A 40 1.47 -10.31 -11.25
CA PRO A 40 1.06 -10.62 -9.88
C PRO A 40 2.22 -10.88 -8.93
N ILE A 41 3.33 -11.43 -9.45
CA ILE A 41 4.50 -11.79 -8.66
C ILE A 41 5.75 -11.37 -9.43
N VAL A 42 6.36 -10.26 -9.02
CA VAL A 42 7.62 -9.77 -9.63
C VAL A 42 8.81 -10.56 -9.10
N ASN A 43 8.88 -10.75 -7.78
CA ASN A 43 9.93 -11.51 -7.10
C ASN A 43 9.45 -12.95 -6.82
N VAL A 44 9.47 -13.79 -7.84
CA VAL A 44 9.03 -15.20 -7.73
C VAL A 44 9.85 -15.97 -6.68
N TYR A 45 11.15 -15.73 -6.59
CA TYR A 45 12.02 -16.41 -5.63
C TYR A 45 11.67 -16.04 -4.19
N GLY A 46 11.51 -14.75 -3.89
CA GLY A 46 11.07 -14.29 -2.59
C GLY A 46 9.66 -14.80 -2.25
N PHE A 47 8.75 -14.82 -3.24
CA PHE A 47 7.39 -15.31 -3.05
C PHE A 47 7.35 -16.78 -2.61
N VAL A 48 8.06 -17.66 -3.32
CA VAL A 48 8.11 -19.09 -2.99
C VAL A 48 8.75 -19.33 -1.62
N ASN A 49 9.78 -18.56 -1.29
CA ASN A 49 10.48 -18.68 0.00
C ASN A 49 9.83 -17.86 1.12
N GLN A 50 8.74 -17.11 0.81
CA GLN A 50 8.07 -16.24 1.76
C GLN A 50 9.03 -15.21 2.39
N THR A 51 9.94 -14.64 1.60
CA THR A 51 10.92 -13.65 2.01
C THR A 51 10.75 -12.36 1.25
N ARG A 52 11.15 -11.25 1.87
CA ARG A 52 11.17 -9.93 1.24
C ARG A 52 12.18 -9.88 0.10
N GLU A 53 13.40 -10.34 0.38
CA GLU A 53 14.54 -10.24 -0.50
C GLU A 53 14.60 -11.40 -1.51
N LEU A 54 15.47 -11.25 -2.47
CA LEU A 54 15.91 -12.29 -3.40
C LEU A 54 16.90 -13.24 -2.72
N PRO A 55 17.18 -14.43 -3.30
CA PRO A 55 18.12 -15.40 -2.72
C PRO A 55 19.54 -14.87 -2.49
N ASP A 56 19.92 -13.82 -3.19
CA ASP A 56 21.21 -13.12 -3.01
C ASP A 56 21.18 -12.05 -1.90
N GLY A 57 20.09 -11.98 -1.12
CA GLY A 57 19.91 -11.06 0.00
C GLY A 57 19.62 -9.61 -0.42
N ARG A 58 19.37 -9.35 -1.71
CA ARG A 58 19.09 -8.00 -2.21
C ARG A 58 17.60 -7.67 -2.20
N ASP A 59 17.30 -6.44 -1.81
CA ASP A 59 15.97 -5.82 -1.99
C ASP A 59 15.82 -5.43 -3.47
N LEU A 60 14.85 -6.07 -4.15
CA LEU A 60 14.56 -5.79 -5.56
C LEU A 60 14.16 -4.31 -5.76
N ASN A 61 13.43 -3.73 -4.81
CA ASN A 61 13.00 -2.32 -4.86
C ASN A 61 14.11 -1.33 -4.42
N ARG A 62 15.37 -1.77 -4.53
CA ARG A 62 16.61 -0.96 -4.44
C ARG A 62 17.54 -1.27 -5.60
N SER A 63 17.05 -2.04 -6.58
CA SER A 63 17.88 -2.53 -7.70
C SER A 63 17.46 -1.97 -9.05
N PHE A 64 16.39 -1.14 -9.11
CA PHE A 64 15.97 -0.45 -10.32
C PHE A 64 16.90 0.73 -10.65
N PRO A 65 17.12 1.04 -11.95
CA PRO A 65 16.53 0.45 -13.15
C PRO A 65 17.10 -0.91 -13.55
N GLY A 66 18.13 -1.40 -12.86
CA GLY A 66 18.73 -2.69 -13.14
C GLY A 66 19.86 -2.69 -14.16
N SER A 67 20.33 -3.88 -14.53
CA SER A 67 21.37 -4.12 -15.53
C SER A 67 21.32 -5.57 -15.99
N ALA A 68 21.42 -5.80 -17.31
CA ALA A 68 21.41 -7.13 -17.91
C ALA A 68 22.59 -8.02 -17.47
N SER A 69 23.74 -7.43 -17.12
CA SER A 69 24.94 -8.13 -16.66
C SER A 69 25.14 -8.09 -15.15
N GLY A 70 24.18 -7.55 -14.40
CA GLY A 70 24.27 -7.38 -12.94
C GLY A 70 23.90 -8.62 -12.13
N SER A 71 23.65 -8.39 -10.83
CA SER A 71 23.14 -9.40 -9.91
C SER A 71 21.77 -9.94 -10.37
N LEU A 72 21.26 -11.01 -9.72
CA LEU A 72 19.92 -11.50 -10.00
C LEU A 72 18.86 -10.39 -9.85
N ALA A 73 18.94 -9.60 -8.76
CA ALA A 73 18.06 -8.46 -8.55
C ALA A 73 18.15 -7.42 -9.68
N ALA A 74 19.36 -7.06 -10.12
CA ALA A 74 19.55 -6.09 -11.18
C ALA A 74 19.02 -6.60 -12.53
N ARG A 75 19.15 -7.89 -12.83
CA ARG A 75 18.63 -8.48 -14.08
C ARG A 75 17.11 -8.53 -14.10
N ILE A 76 16.46 -8.89 -12.96
CA ILE A 76 15.00 -8.86 -12.85
C ILE A 76 14.49 -7.43 -12.98
N ALA A 77 15.12 -6.46 -12.32
CA ALA A 77 14.76 -5.06 -12.42
C ALA A 77 14.88 -4.54 -13.87
N GLU A 78 15.96 -4.86 -14.55
CA GLU A 78 16.18 -4.47 -15.96
C GLU A 78 15.11 -5.09 -16.88
N THR A 79 14.82 -6.40 -16.73
CA THR A 79 13.76 -7.06 -17.50
C THR A 79 12.40 -6.39 -17.25
N PHE A 80 12.07 -6.06 -16.00
CA PHE A 80 10.82 -5.36 -15.69
C PHE A 80 10.77 -3.96 -16.34
N MET A 81 11.88 -3.24 -16.35
CA MET A 81 11.97 -1.92 -16.97
C MET A 81 11.83 -1.97 -18.48
N THR A 82 12.39 -3.00 -19.14
CA THR A 82 12.36 -3.14 -20.61
C THR A 82 11.07 -3.75 -21.12
N GLU A 83 10.54 -4.76 -20.44
CA GLU A 83 9.36 -5.51 -20.92
C GLU A 83 8.04 -4.94 -20.42
N ILE A 84 8.02 -4.23 -19.28
CA ILE A 84 6.79 -3.74 -18.66
C ILE A 84 6.73 -2.22 -18.69
N VAL A 85 7.68 -1.53 -18.03
CA VAL A 85 7.62 -0.06 -17.89
C VAL A 85 7.76 0.64 -19.23
N ALA A 86 8.66 0.19 -20.09
CA ALA A 86 8.90 0.80 -21.42
C ALA A 86 7.66 0.75 -22.34
N HIS A 87 6.75 -0.17 -22.10
CA HIS A 87 5.50 -0.34 -22.86
C HIS A 87 4.29 0.28 -22.17
N SER A 88 4.47 0.93 -21.03
CA SER A 88 3.38 1.44 -20.22
C SER A 88 3.32 2.96 -20.19
N THR A 89 2.11 3.50 -20.03
CA THR A 89 1.89 4.94 -19.85
C THR A 89 1.69 5.31 -18.37
N HIS A 90 1.25 4.36 -17.55
CA HIS A 90 0.97 4.53 -16.11
C HIS A 90 1.27 3.22 -15.38
N GLY A 91 1.49 3.30 -14.06
CA GLY A 91 1.72 2.13 -13.23
C GLY A 91 1.06 2.20 -11.86
N ILE A 92 0.76 1.02 -11.31
CA ILE A 92 0.36 0.83 -9.91
C ILE A 92 1.19 -0.31 -9.35
N ASP A 93 1.90 -0.02 -8.26
CA ASP A 93 2.74 -0.96 -7.52
C ASP A 93 2.09 -1.27 -6.18
N LEU A 94 1.77 -2.56 -5.94
CA LEU A 94 1.02 -3.01 -4.78
C LEU A 94 1.97 -3.59 -3.73
N HIS A 95 1.98 -2.97 -2.55
CA HIS A 95 2.81 -3.33 -1.42
C HIS A 95 2.02 -3.58 -0.15
N THR A 96 2.68 -4.14 0.86
CA THR A 96 2.19 -4.22 2.24
C THR A 96 3.22 -3.64 3.21
N GLY A 97 2.84 -3.52 4.48
CA GLY A 97 3.82 -3.43 5.54
C GLY A 97 4.72 -4.68 5.58
N ALA A 98 5.88 -4.55 6.17
CA ALA A 98 6.79 -5.67 6.41
C ALA A 98 6.17 -6.69 7.38
N ARG A 99 6.83 -7.83 7.60
CA ARG A 99 6.44 -8.77 8.66
C ARG A 99 6.29 -8.06 10.00
N HIS A 100 5.23 -8.38 10.71
CA HIS A 100 4.88 -7.81 12.00
C HIS A 100 4.57 -6.31 11.97
N ARG A 101 4.36 -5.74 10.78
CA ARG A 101 3.95 -4.35 10.60
C ARG A 101 2.78 -4.27 9.64
N CYS A 102 1.67 -3.71 10.10
CA CYS A 102 0.50 -3.52 9.28
C CYS A 102 0.36 -2.06 8.86
N ASN A 103 0.06 -1.84 7.59
CA ASN A 103 -0.25 -0.52 7.04
C ASN A 103 -1.74 -0.39 6.79
N PHE A 104 -2.30 0.75 7.18
CA PHE A 104 -3.62 1.20 6.72
C PHE A 104 -3.57 1.54 5.23
N PRO A 105 -4.64 1.31 4.45
CA PRO A 105 -4.66 1.60 3.02
C PRO A 105 -4.26 3.03 2.70
N GLN A 106 -3.18 3.20 1.95
CA GLN A 106 -2.60 4.49 1.61
C GLN A 106 -1.94 4.48 0.23
N ILE A 107 -1.95 5.62 -0.43
CA ILE A 107 -1.11 5.86 -1.61
C ILE A 107 0.17 6.58 -1.18
N ARG A 108 1.31 6.13 -1.71
CA ARG A 108 2.58 6.85 -1.63
C ARG A 108 2.99 7.26 -3.03
N ALA A 109 3.05 8.55 -3.30
CA ALA A 109 3.32 9.05 -4.64
C ALA A 109 4.05 10.40 -4.58
N ASN A 110 4.59 10.85 -5.70
CA ASN A 110 5.05 12.22 -5.89
C ASN A 110 3.85 13.09 -6.26
N LEU A 111 3.24 13.74 -5.29
CA LEU A 111 2.03 14.52 -5.50
C LEU A 111 2.30 15.92 -6.09
N PHE A 112 3.56 16.29 -6.32
CA PHE A 112 3.93 17.49 -7.08
C PHE A 112 3.77 17.28 -8.59
N ASP A 113 3.74 16.04 -9.07
CA ASP A 113 3.40 15.73 -10.45
C ASP A 113 1.88 15.76 -10.65
N PRO A 114 1.35 16.61 -11.56
CA PRO A 114 -0.09 16.80 -11.72
C PRO A 114 -0.84 15.52 -12.13
N GLU A 115 -0.25 14.69 -13.00
CA GLU A 115 -0.88 13.44 -13.44
C GLU A 115 -0.93 12.41 -12.30
N THR A 116 0.17 12.28 -11.56
CA THR A 116 0.23 11.43 -10.37
C THR A 116 -0.79 11.86 -9.30
N LEU A 117 -0.93 13.16 -9.07
CA LEU A 117 -1.94 13.71 -8.15
C LEU A 117 -3.37 13.42 -8.63
N ALA A 118 -3.65 13.64 -9.91
CA ALA A 118 -4.97 13.38 -10.49
C ALA A 118 -5.34 11.89 -10.40
N MET A 119 -4.39 11.00 -10.70
CA MET A 119 -4.55 9.56 -10.59
C MET A 119 -4.73 9.11 -9.12
N THR A 120 -4.01 9.73 -8.18
CA THR A 120 -4.15 9.50 -6.73
C THR A 120 -5.55 9.87 -6.24
N ASN A 121 -6.06 11.04 -6.63
CA ASN A 121 -7.41 11.48 -6.29
C ASN A 121 -8.48 10.54 -6.88
N ALA A 122 -8.25 10.07 -8.09
CA ALA A 122 -9.14 9.14 -8.75
C ALA A 122 -9.13 7.75 -8.11
N PHE A 123 -7.99 7.27 -7.65
CA PHE A 123 -7.86 5.97 -6.97
C PHE A 123 -8.81 5.89 -5.77
N GLY A 124 -8.86 6.94 -4.94
CA GLY A 124 -9.79 7.04 -3.81
C GLY A 124 -9.38 6.21 -2.59
N ALA A 125 -8.07 6.03 -2.37
CA ALA A 125 -7.57 5.54 -1.09
C ALA A 125 -7.89 6.55 0.03
N PRO A 126 -8.01 6.13 1.29
CA PRO A 126 -8.36 7.04 2.37
C PRO A 126 -7.31 8.13 2.61
N ILE A 127 -6.03 7.79 2.43
CA ILE A 127 -4.90 8.68 2.69
C ILE A 127 -3.91 8.62 1.53
N ALA A 128 -3.35 9.76 1.17
CA ALA A 128 -2.22 9.87 0.26
C ALA A 128 -1.06 10.61 0.93
N ILE A 129 0.13 10.03 0.81
CA ILE A 129 1.35 10.60 1.34
C ILE A 129 2.16 11.15 0.18
N ASN A 130 2.51 12.44 0.26
CA ASN A 130 3.50 13.04 -0.62
C ASN A 130 4.88 12.49 -0.25
N ALA A 131 5.19 11.34 -0.82
CA ALA A 131 6.37 10.57 -0.44
C ALA A 131 7.55 10.87 -1.36
N ARG A 132 8.68 11.27 -0.77
CA ARG A 132 9.95 11.37 -1.50
C ARG A 132 10.24 10.09 -2.25
N ILE A 133 10.73 10.24 -3.46
CA ILE A 133 11.20 9.13 -4.28
C ILE A 133 12.45 8.54 -3.62
N ARG A 134 12.48 7.22 -3.48
CA ARG A 134 13.65 6.50 -2.94
C ARG A 134 14.52 6.03 -4.07
N ASP A 135 15.82 6.22 -3.93
CA ASP A 135 16.83 5.77 -4.90
C ASP A 135 16.76 4.26 -5.11
N GLY A 136 16.88 3.84 -6.37
CA GLY A 136 16.85 2.44 -6.77
C GLY A 136 15.46 1.78 -6.72
N SER A 137 14.39 2.54 -6.51
CA SER A 137 13.01 2.02 -6.51
C SER A 137 12.40 2.00 -7.92
N LEU A 138 11.44 1.09 -8.13
CA LEU A 138 10.63 1.07 -9.37
C LEU A 138 10.01 2.43 -9.65
N ARG A 139 9.47 3.09 -8.62
CA ARG A 139 8.82 4.39 -8.76
C ARG A 139 9.78 5.48 -9.26
N GLN A 140 11.04 5.48 -8.81
CA GLN A 140 12.07 6.37 -9.34
C GLN A 140 12.35 6.08 -10.81
N ALA A 141 12.71 4.85 -11.12
CA ALA A 141 13.12 4.46 -12.46
C ALA A 141 12.01 4.65 -13.51
N ALA A 142 10.74 4.45 -13.11
CA ALA A 142 9.59 4.73 -13.96
C ALA A 142 9.37 6.23 -14.15
N ALA A 143 9.48 7.05 -13.10
CA ALA A 143 9.36 8.50 -13.18
C ALA A 143 10.42 9.13 -14.10
N GLU A 144 11.66 8.64 -14.06
CA GLU A 144 12.75 9.05 -14.96
C GLU A 144 12.44 8.73 -16.44
N ARG A 145 11.53 7.80 -16.72
CA ARG A 145 10.99 7.47 -18.04
C ARG A 145 9.68 8.17 -18.39
N GLY A 146 9.21 9.06 -17.50
CA GLY A 146 7.95 9.79 -17.69
C GLY A 146 6.71 8.93 -17.47
N VAL A 147 6.82 7.80 -16.75
CA VAL A 147 5.71 6.92 -16.39
C VAL A 147 5.31 7.18 -14.93
N PRO A 148 4.16 7.84 -14.67
CA PRO A 148 3.65 8.04 -13.31
C PRO A 148 3.27 6.71 -12.68
N VAL A 149 3.70 6.49 -11.43
CA VAL A 149 3.43 5.26 -10.67
C VAL A 149 2.87 5.60 -9.31
N LEU A 150 1.69 5.04 -8.99
CA LEU A 150 1.16 5.00 -7.64
C LEU A 150 1.69 3.77 -6.92
N LEU A 151 2.12 3.96 -5.69
CA LEU A 151 2.40 2.86 -4.78
C LEU A 151 1.25 2.77 -3.78
N TYR A 152 0.50 1.66 -3.82
CA TYR A 152 -0.56 1.35 -2.86
C TYR A 152 -0.02 0.43 -1.79
N GLU A 153 -0.03 0.90 -0.55
CA GLU A 153 0.36 0.10 0.62
C GLU A 153 -0.85 -0.22 1.49
N SER A 154 -1.00 -1.48 1.88
CA SER A 154 -2.06 -1.94 2.77
C SER A 154 -1.74 -3.29 3.38
N CYS A 155 -2.22 -3.57 4.58
CA CYS A 155 -2.05 -4.86 5.26
C CYS A 155 -0.62 -5.11 5.80
N GLU A 156 -0.37 -6.35 6.20
CA GLU A 156 0.90 -6.91 6.66
C GLU A 156 1.40 -7.95 5.65
N ALA A 157 2.72 -8.15 5.58
CA ALA A 157 3.31 -9.25 4.83
C ALA A 157 2.73 -10.60 5.28
N LEU A 158 2.57 -11.53 4.32
CA LEU A 158 2.04 -12.89 4.52
C LEU A 158 0.61 -12.92 5.09
N ARG A 159 -0.17 -11.85 4.88
CA ARG A 159 -1.58 -11.76 5.29
C ARG A 159 -2.46 -11.26 4.16
N PHE A 160 -3.73 -11.66 4.20
CA PHE A 160 -4.81 -11.05 3.42
C PHE A 160 -5.72 -10.25 4.36
N ASP A 161 -6.13 -9.08 3.90
CA ASP A 161 -7.16 -8.27 4.56
C ASP A 161 -8.24 -7.93 3.54
N GLU A 162 -9.44 -8.43 3.78
CA GLU A 162 -10.54 -8.40 2.82
C GLU A 162 -10.98 -6.98 2.47
N ILE A 163 -11.07 -6.08 3.46
CA ILE A 163 -11.45 -4.68 3.23
C ILE A 163 -10.37 -3.97 2.41
N TYR A 164 -9.10 -4.24 2.71
CA TYR A 164 -7.96 -3.61 2.03
C TYR A 164 -7.79 -4.14 0.59
N ILE A 165 -8.09 -5.43 0.36
CA ILE A 165 -8.14 -6.01 -0.98
C ILE A 165 -9.23 -5.34 -1.80
N ARG A 166 -10.45 -5.19 -1.27
CA ARG A 166 -11.54 -4.50 -1.96
C ARG A 166 -11.22 -3.04 -2.27
N ALA A 167 -10.60 -2.33 -1.33
CA ALA A 167 -10.13 -0.96 -1.55
C ALA A 167 -9.11 -0.90 -2.70
N GLY A 168 -8.17 -1.83 -2.77
CA GLY A 168 -7.19 -1.95 -3.85
C GLY A 168 -7.83 -2.20 -5.21
N VAL A 169 -8.72 -3.21 -5.31
CA VAL A 169 -9.45 -3.52 -6.57
C VAL A 169 -10.26 -2.31 -7.05
N LYS A 170 -11.05 -1.69 -6.16
CA LYS A 170 -11.86 -0.51 -6.47
C LYS A 170 -10.99 0.66 -6.91
N GLY A 171 -9.87 0.89 -6.23
CA GLY A 171 -8.92 1.94 -6.54
C GLY A 171 -8.29 1.76 -7.94
N ILE A 172 -7.87 0.55 -8.30
CA ILE A 172 -7.35 0.25 -9.64
C ILE A 172 -8.40 0.51 -10.71
N LEU A 173 -9.64 0.02 -10.52
CA LEU A 173 -10.75 0.26 -11.46
C LEU A 173 -11.07 1.76 -11.62
N ASN A 174 -10.96 2.53 -10.54
CA ASN A 174 -11.14 3.97 -10.58
C ASN A 174 -10.01 4.67 -11.34
N ALA A 175 -8.74 4.28 -11.11
CA ALA A 175 -7.61 4.77 -11.87
C ALA A 175 -7.75 4.43 -13.37
N MET A 176 -8.19 3.22 -13.72
CA MET A 176 -8.50 2.84 -15.10
C MET A 176 -9.61 3.71 -15.73
N ARG A 177 -10.62 4.13 -14.95
CA ARG A 177 -11.64 5.06 -15.41
C ARG A 177 -11.08 6.46 -15.65
N HIS A 178 -10.20 6.91 -14.77
CA HIS A 178 -9.54 8.21 -14.85
C HIS A 178 -8.73 8.34 -16.14
N ILE A 179 -7.86 7.37 -16.41
CA ILE A 179 -7.00 7.37 -17.62
C ILE A 179 -7.74 6.94 -18.90
N GLY A 180 -9.06 6.77 -18.85
CA GLY A 180 -9.90 6.50 -20.03
C GLY A 180 -9.93 5.04 -20.50
N MET A 181 -9.39 4.10 -19.73
CA MET A 181 -9.45 2.65 -20.05
C MET A 181 -10.84 2.06 -19.83
N LEU A 182 -11.61 2.58 -18.89
CA LEU A 182 -12.98 2.17 -18.59
C LEU A 182 -13.93 3.37 -18.71
N ARG A 183 -15.23 3.09 -18.87
CA ARG A 183 -16.26 4.15 -18.85
C ARG A 183 -16.30 4.80 -17.48
N LYS A 184 -16.50 6.13 -17.44
CA LYS A 184 -16.67 6.90 -16.20
C LYS A 184 -17.82 6.32 -15.37
N SER A 185 -17.62 6.22 -14.07
CA SER A 185 -18.66 5.89 -13.10
C SER A 185 -19.47 7.13 -12.73
N ARG A 186 -20.73 6.94 -12.33
CA ARG A 186 -21.54 7.99 -11.71
C ARG A 186 -21.28 8.13 -10.21
N ALA A 187 -20.64 7.14 -9.60
CA ALA A 187 -20.27 7.17 -8.18
C ALA A 187 -19.28 8.31 -7.93
N LYS A 188 -19.54 9.10 -6.90
CA LYS A 188 -18.60 10.11 -6.44
C LYS A 188 -17.45 9.42 -5.70
N ILE A 189 -16.23 9.71 -6.11
CA ILE A 189 -15.02 9.27 -5.41
C ILE A 189 -14.63 10.38 -4.43
N LYS A 190 -14.49 10.04 -3.16
CA LYS A 190 -13.93 10.96 -2.16
C LYS A 190 -12.41 11.02 -2.38
N PRO A 191 -11.83 12.21 -2.59
CA PRO A 191 -10.37 12.32 -2.66
C PRO A 191 -9.72 11.88 -1.34
N PRO A 192 -8.48 11.40 -1.36
CA PRO A 192 -7.76 11.05 -0.15
C PRO A 192 -7.47 12.28 0.70
N MET A 193 -7.29 12.08 2.00
CA MET A 193 -6.61 13.08 2.83
C MET A 193 -5.12 13.07 2.47
N ILE A 194 -4.59 14.25 2.13
CA ILE A 194 -3.18 14.38 1.75
C ILE A 194 -2.36 14.71 3.00
N SER A 195 -1.29 13.95 3.18
CA SER A 195 -0.29 14.19 4.21
C SER A 195 1.06 14.50 3.59
N GLU A 196 1.64 15.64 3.97
CA GLU A 196 2.98 16.06 3.55
C GLU A 196 4.08 15.52 4.48
N ARG A 197 3.71 15.08 5.68
CA ARG A 197 4.65 14.63 6.71
C ARG A 197 4.11 13.43 7.46
N THR A 198 5.01 12.49 7.71
CA THR A 198 4.71 11.33 8.55
C THR A 198 5.82 11.15 9.57
N ALA A 199 5.48 10.67 10.75
CA ALA A 199 6.43 10.39 11.82
C ALA A 199 6.20 9.01 12.45
N TRP A 200 7.29 8.39 12.91
CA TRP A 200 7.21 7.18 13.71
C TRP A 200 7.28 7.53 15.19
N VAL A 201 6.23 7.18 15.93
CA VAL A 201 6.28 7.17 17.40
C VAL A 201 7.08 5.94 17.82
N ARG A 202 8.09 6.17 18.65
CA ARG A 202 9.04 5.13 19.07
C ARG A 202 8.76 4.69 20.49
N ALA A 203 9.20 3.45 20.81
CA ALA A 203 9.12 2.89 22.14
C ALA A 203 9.95 3.73 23.14
N PRO A 204 9.34 4.27 24.19
CA PRO A 204 10.06 5.02 25.22
C PRO A 204 10.83 4.11 26.19
N ASP A 205 10.57 2.80 26.17
CA ASP A 205 11.18 1.80 27.02
C ASP A 205 11.06 0.41 26.37
N SER A 206 11.72 -0.59 26.93
CA SER A 206 11.59 -2.00 26.53
C SER A 206 10.55 -2.71 27.37
N GLY A 207 9.74 -3.60 26.76
CA GLY A 207 8.71 -4.37 27.48
C GLY A 207 7.60 -4.92 26.57
N ILE A 208 6.47 -5.19 27.15
CA ILE A 208 5.28 -5.73 26.47
C ILE A 208 4.38 -4.57 26.08
N LEU A 209 4.22 -4.35 24.79
CA LEU A 209 3.36 -3.30 24.22
C LEU A 209 1.89 -3.74 24.24
N ARG A 210 1.05 -2.93 24.85
CA ARG A 210 -0.42 -2.96 24.71
C ARG A 210 -0.84 -1.78 23.86
N VAL A 211 -1.40 -2.05 22.69
CA VAL A 211 -1.90 -1.05 21.72
C VAL A 211 -3.27 -0.58 22.18
N LEU A 212 -3.52 0.74 22.16
CA LEU A 212 -4.80 1.36 22.59
C LEU A 212 -5.57 2.00 21.42
N VAL A 213 -4.99 2.10 20.23
CA VAL A 213 -5.59 2.75 19.07
C VAL A 213 -5.60 1.83 17.85
N SER A 214 -6.56 2.01 16.97
CA SER A 214 -6.69 1.24 15.73
C SER A 214 -5.91 1.84 14.57
N LEU A 215 -5.60 1.02 13.56
CA LEU A 215 -5.16 1.54 12.26
C LEU A 215 -6.28 2.37 11.63
N GLY A 216 -5.93 3.53 11.08
CA GLY A 216 -6.89 4.48 10.52
C GLY A 216 -7.54 5.40 11.56
N GLU A 217 -7.28 5.23 12.84
CA GLU A 217 -7.78 6.12 13.89
C GLU A 217 -7.02 7.44 13.88
N PHE A 218 -7.74 8.55 14.12
CA PHE A 218 -7.14 9.85 14.35
C PHE A 218 -6.69 9.94 15.81
N VAL A 219 -5.50 10.46 16.03
CA VAL A 219 -4.93 10.68 17.36
C VAL A 219 -4.51 12.14 17.52
N GLU A 220 -4.62 12.64 18.73
CA GLU A 220 -4.19 13.98 19.10
C GLU A 220 -2.76 13.98 19.67
N ALA A 221 -2.02 15.06 19.45
CA ALA A 221 -0.73 15.26 20.11
C ALA A 221 -0.91 15.21 21.65
N GLY A 222 -0.07 14.43 22.32
CA GLY A 222 -0.19 14.17 23.77
C GLY A 222 -1.12 13.01 24.14
N GLN A 223 -1.86 12.44 23.20
CA GLN A 223 -2.72 11.26 23.46
C GLN A 223 -1.87 10.03 23.76
N VAL A 224 -2.28 9.24 24.76
CA VAL A 224 -1.70 7.92 25.04
C VAL A 224 -2.26 6.92 24.03
N ILE A 225 -1.39 6.37 23.18
CA ILE A 225 -1.75 5.45 22.08
C ILE A 225 -1.30 4.02 22.33
N GLY A 226 -0.52 3.80 23.39
CA GLY A 226 -0.08 2.48 23.83
C GLY A 226 0.53 2.55 25.22
N ILE A 227 0.74 1.38 25.82
CA ILE A 227 1.41 1.23 27.11
C ILE A 227 2.45 0.13 26.98
N ILE A 228 3.67 0.36 27.47
CA ILE A 228 4.70 -0.65 27.60
C ILE A 228 4.83 -1.01 29.07
N ALA A 229 4.75 -2.31 29.37
CA ALA A 229 4.84 -2.82 30.73
C ALA A 229 5.93 -3.90 30.86
N ASP A 230 6.49 -4.06 32.06
CA ASP A 230 7.27 -5.24 32.37
C ASP A 230 6.37 -6.49 32.51
N PRO A 231 6.93 -7.72 32.45
CA PRO A 231 6.13 -8.94 32.52
C PRO A 231 5.37 -9.16 33.83
N LEU A 232 5.77 -8.47 34.89
CA LEU A 232 5.14 -8.58 36.22
C LEU A 232 4.11 -7.47 36.47
N GLY A 233 4.02 -6.47 35.56
CA GLY A 233 3.12 -5.33 35.70
C GLY A 233 3.52 -4.37 36.82
N THR A 234 4.78 -4.38 37.24
CA THR A 234 5.29 -3.49 38.31
C THR A 234 5.66 -2.11 37.78
N ARG A 235 5.88 -1.99 36.47
CA ARG A 235 6.20 -0.74 35.77
C ARG A 235 5.42 -0.64 34.47
N GLU A 236 4.78 0.50 34.28
CA GLU A 236 4.11 0.87 33.02
C GLU A 236 4.63 2.22 32.52
N VAL A 237 4.88 2.33 31.21
CA VAL A 237 5.28 3.56 30.54
C VAL A 237 4.35 3.84 29.39
N ALA A 238 3.78 5.04 29.34
CA ALA A 238 2.87 5.47 28.28
C ALA A 238 3.65 5.73 26.98
N VAL A 239 3.11 5.23 25.85
CA VAL A 239 3.51 5.61 24.50
C VAL A 239 2.58 6.74 24.05
N ILE A 240 3.14 7.92 23.80
CA ILE A 240 2.39 9.15 23.55
C ILE A 240 2.57 9.55 22.08
N ALA A 241 1.50 9.99 21.44
CA ALA A 241 1.57 10.57 20.10
C ALA A 241 2.25 11.95 20.17
N ASP A 242 3.35 12.11 19.44
CA ASP A 242 4.09 13.37 19.39
C ASP A 242 3.33 14.46 18.63
N GLU A 243 2.52 14.07 17.65
CA GLU A 243 1.80 14.97 16.76
C GLU A 243 0.41 14.40 16.45
N SER A 244 -0.55 15.29 16.14
CA SER A 244 -1.89 14.89 15.73
C SER A 244 -1.89 14.35 14.30
N GLY A 245 -2.70 13.33 14.03
CA GLY A 245 -2.82 12.73 12.71
C GLY A 245 -3.49 11.36 12.70
N ILE A 246 -3.41 10.68 11.58
CA ILE A 246 -4.01 9.36 11.39
C ILE A 246 -2.94 8.28 11.53
N VAL A 247 -3.23 7.23 12.28
CA VAL A 247 -2.35 6.05 12.44
C VAL A 247 -2.39 5.23 11.15
N ILE A 248 -1.35 5.38 10.34
CA ILE A 248 -1.23 4.73 9.02
C ILE A 248 -0.39 3.45 9.02
N GLY A 249 0.22 3.13 10.14
CA GLY A 249 0.99 1.90 10.29
C GLY A 249 1.27 1.63 11.76
N ARG A 250 1.45 0.35 12.10
CA ARG A 250 1.85 -0.03 13.45
C ARG A 250 2.59 -1.38 13.47
N THR A 251 3.36 -1.61 14.54
CA THR A 251 3.86 -2.94 14.85
C THR A 251 2.75 -3.84 15.40
N ASN A 252 2.79 -5.12 15.04
CA ASN A 252 1.90 -6.15 15.59
C ASN A 252 2.62 -7.06 16.59
N LEU A 253 3.95 -6.91 16.76
CA LEU A 253 4.68 -7.61 17.82
C LEU A 253 4.42 -6.94 19.15
N PRO A 254 4.00 -7.70 20.16
CA PRO A 254 3.81 -7.16 21.50
C PRO A 254 5.11 -6.90 22.26
N LEU A 255 6.21 -7.56 21.89
CA LEU A 255 7.54 -7.28 22.46
C LEU A 255 8.17 -6.10 21.74
N ALA A 256 8.48 -5.05 22.51
CA ALA A 256 9.11 -3.84 22.02
C ALA A 256 10.43 -3.59 22.75
N TYR A 257 11.42 -3.08 22.04
CA TYR A 257 12.67 -2.58 22.60
C TYR A 257 12.68 -1.05 22.52
N GLU A 258 13.31 -0.40 23.48
CA GLU A 258 13.49 1.05 23.47
C GLU A 258 14.01 1.53 22.12
N GLY A 259 13.37 2.56 21.56
CA GLY A 259 13.67 3.09 20.23
C GLY A 259 12.99 2.38 19.06
N ASP A 260 12.34 1.23 19.24
CA ASP A 260 11.57 0.56 18.19
C ASP A 260 10.46 1.46 17.64
N ALA A 261 10.26 1.40 16.33
CA ALA A 261 9.18 2.12 15.66
C ALA A 261 7.85 1.38 15.87
N LEU A 262 6.94 1.97 16.66
CA LEU A 262 5.68 1.36 17.09
C LEU A 262 4.48 1.78 16.24
N PHE A 263 4.28 3.09 16.07
CA PHE A 263 3.16 3.67 15.32
C PHE A 263 3.67 4.64 14.28
N HIS A 264 3.12 4.57 13.08
CA HIS A 264 3.40 5.52 12.00
C HIS A 264 2.19 6.44 11.87
N VAL A 265 2.37 7.72 12.11
CA VAL A 265 1.31 8.73 12.08
C VAL A 265 1.50 9.63 10.87
N ALA A 266 0.45 9.81 10.08
CA ALA A 266 0.38 10.77 9.00
C ALA A 266 -0.25 12.06 9.54
N GLN A 267 0.49 13.16 9.49
CA GLN A 267 0.00 14.47 9.92
C GLN A 267 -1.08 14.97 8.98
N VAL A 268 -2.24 15.30 9.53
CA VAL A 268 -3.35 15.90 8.82
C VAL A 268 -3.91 17.05 9.65
N SER A 269 -4.40 18.09 8.99
CA SER A 269 -4.72 19.38 9.63
C SER A 269 -6.02 19.38 10.45
N SER A 270 -6.90 18.38 10.30
CA SER A 270 -8.12 18.29 11.10
C SER A 270 -8.76 16.90 11.08
N GLU A 271 -9.41 16.54 12.17
CA GLU A 271 -10.25 15.36 12.31
C GLU A 271 -11.57 15.49 11.52
N HIS A 272 -12.06 16.73 11.29
CA HIS A 272 -13.44 16.99 10.81
C HIS A 272 -13.84 16.31 9.52
N ASP A 273 -12.89 15.96 8.66
CA ASP A 273 -13.14 15.29 7.37
C ASP A 273 -12.84 13.79 7.38
N TRP A 274 -12.37 13.26 8.52
CA TRP A 274 -11.97 11.86 8.65
C TRP A 274 -12.85 11.10 9.64
N LYS A 275 -13.37 9.95 9.18
CA LYS A 275 -14.03 8.96 10.05
C LYS A 275 -13.68 7.57 9.55
N LEU A 276 -13.11 6.75 10.42
CA LEU A 276 -12.74 5.36 10.12
C LEU A 276 -13.96 4.51 9.75
N GLU A 277 -15.12 4.79 10.37
CA GLU A 277 -16.39 4.14 10.07
C GLU A 277 -16.79 4.34 8.60
N THR A 278 -16.60 5.55 8.06
CA THR A 278 -16.88 5.86 6.65
C THR A 278 -16.01 5.02 5.71
N PHE A 279 -14.75 4.76 6.06
CA PHE A 279 -13.90 3.86 5.29
C PHE A 279 -14.46 2.43 5.31
N ASN A 280 -14.77 1.92 6.50
CA ASN A 280 -15.30 0.57 6.66
C ASN A 280 -16.62 0.37 5.92
N GLU A 281 -17.53 1.35 5.97
CA GLU A 281 -18.78 1.35 5.22
C GLU A 281 -18.56 1.40 3.70
N THR A 282 -17.61 2.24 3.24
CA THR A 282 -17.31 2.42 1.80
C THR A 282 -16.80 1.14 1.14
N PHE A 283 -16.09 0.30 1.90
CA PHE A 283 -15.48 -0.94 1.40
C PHE A 283 -16.09 -2.20 2.02
N SER A 284 -17.28 -2.08 2.65
CA SER A 284 -18.05 -3.23 3.11
C SER A 284 -18.52 -4.09 1.93
N PRO A 285 -18.83 -5.38 2.13
CA PRO A 285 -19.39 -6.23 1.07
C PRO A 285 -20.64 -5.65 0.41
N GLU A 286 -21.51 -5.01 1.22
CA GLU A 286 -22.80 -4.46 0.79
C GLU A 286 -22.65 -3.20 -0.06
N SER A 287 -21.55 -2.45 0.09
CA SER A 287 -21.28 -1.21 -0.64
C SER A 287 -20.75 -1.43 -2.05
N MET A 288 -20.29 -2.64 -2.36
CA MET A 288 -19.72 -2.98 -3.66
C MET A 288 -20.85 -3.36 -4.63
N THR A 289 -20.84 -2.77 -5.83
CA THR A 289 -21.80 -3.17 -6.88
C THR A 289 -21.48 -4.58 -7.38
N SER A 290 -22.50 -5.32 -7.86
CA SER A 290 -22.32 -6.69 -8.39
C SER A 290 -21.32 -6.80 -9.55
N SER A 291 -20.95 -5.70 -10.19
CA SER A 291 -19.91 -5.63 -11.23
C SER A 291 -18.51 -5.37 -10.66
N GLU A 292 -18.40 -4.93 -9.41
CA GLU A 292 -17.17 -4.68 -8.68
C GLU A 292 -16.86 -5.81 -7.70
N VAL A 293 -17.90 -6.51 -7.22
CA VAL A 293 -17.78 -7.75 -6.45
C VAL A 293 -17.43 -8.86 -7.43
N THR A 294 -16.20 -9.23 -7.46
CA THR A 294 -15.86 -10.58 -7.91
C THR A 294 -16.40 -11.52 -6.84
N GLN A 295 -17.50 -12.23 -7.14
CA GLN A 295 -17.91 -13.36 -6.32
C GLN A 295 -16.66 -14.19 -6.06
N GLU A 296 -16.43 -14.61 -4.81
CA GLU A 296 -15.50 -15.69 -4.56
C GLU A 296 -15.83 -16.79 -5.54
N PRO A 297 -14.89 -17.28 -6.36
CA PRO A 297 -15.18 -18.41 -7.21
C PRO A 297 -15.75 -19.50 -6.31
N PRO A 298 -16.83 -20.19 -6.72
CA PRO A 298 -17.33 -21.30 -5.94
C PRO A 298 -16.14 -22.22 -5.67
N ILE A 299 -15.91 -22.54 -4.41
CA ILE A 299 -14.89 -23.49 -4.01
C ILE A 299 -15.29 -24.78 -4.76
N ALA A 300 -14.56 -25.09 -5.82
CA ALA A 300 -14.67 -26.39 -6.46
C ALA A 300 -14.12 -27.41 -5.44
N LEU A 301 -15.03 -28.10 -4.77
CA LEU A 301 -14.73 -29.24 -3.92
C LEU A 301 -14.20 -30.41 -4.78
#